data_53c5db94d41d5a001fb404ea426af645
#
_entry.id   53c5db94d41d5a001fb404ea426af645
#
_cell.length_a   1.000
_cell.length_b   1.000
_cell.length_c   1.000
_cell.angle_alpha   90.00
_cell.angle_beta   90.00
_cell.angle_gamma   90.00
#
_symmetry.space_group_name_H-M   'P 1'
#
loop_
_entity.id
_entity.type
_entity.pdbx_description
1 polymer ?
#
loop_
_entity_poly.entity_id
_entity_poly.type
_entity_poly.pdbx_seq_one_letter_code
_entity_poly.pdbx_strand_id
1 'polypeptide(L)' 'MIKIIHVHLIFERKDYYFGSISAIFDNPEEGLTEDLLGIKKSTLLHAGLKDGLAIPTPRAIIRQSHLIRGGKKE' A
#
# COMPACT_ATOMS: atom_id res chain seq x y z
N MET A 1 -8.09 7.25 -13.62
CA MET A 1 -8.23 6.39 -12.43
C MET A 1 -7.10 6.69 -11.47
N ILE A 2 -7.42 6.86 -10.21
CA ILE A 2 -6.41 7.17 -9.19
C ILE A 2 -6.04 5.90 -8.44
N LYS A 3 -4.79 5.50 -8.57
CA LYS A 3 -4.26 4.32 -7.90
C LYS A 3 -4.02 4.61 -6.43
N ILE A 4 -4.39 3.65 -5.58
CA ILE A 4 -4.16 3.74 -4.14
C ILE A 4 -3.46 2.47 -3.69
N ILE A 5 -2.39 2.62 -2.93
CA ILE A 5 -1.72 1.50 -2.28
C ILE A 5 -2.14 1.54 -0.81
N HIS A 6 -2.88 0.54 -0.39
CA HIS A 6 -3.34 0.42 0.98
C HIS A 6 -2.41 -0.51 1.75
N VAL A 7 -1.90 -0.03 2.87
CA VAL A 7 -1.05 -0.81 3.76
C VAL A 7 -1.76 -0.95 5.09
N HIS A 8 -2.06 -2.18 5.47
CA HIS A 8 -2.65 -2.49 6.76
C HIS A 8 -1.57 -3.13 7.64
N LEU A 9 -1.17 -2.43 8.70
CA LEU A 9 -0.21 -2.96 9.67
C LEU A 9 -0.97 -3.82 10.66
N ILE A 10 -0.72 -5.13 10.62
CA ILE A 10 -1.52 -6.10 11.37
C ILE A 10 -1.38 -5.91 12.88
N PHE A 11 -0.16 -5.77 13.36
CA PHE A 11 0.07 -5.69 14.81
C PHE A 11 -0.27 -4.32 15.38
N GLU A 12 0.03 -3.27 14.63
CA GLU A 12 -0.29 -1.91 15.04
C GLU A 12 -1.75 -1.56 14.82
N ARG A 13 -2.45 -2.32 14.00
CA ARG A 13 -3.85 -2.10 13.64
C ARG A 13 -4.05 -0.73 13.03
N LYS A 14 -3.15 -0.37 12.11
CA LYS A 14 -3.21 0.92 11.43
C LYS A 14 -3.27 0.74 9.94
N ASP A 15 -3.96 1.65 9.29
CA ASP A 15 -4.12 1.65 7.85
C ASP A 15 -3.49 2.90 7.27
N TYR A 16 -2.79 2.73 6.16
CA TYR A 16 -2.17 3.84 5.44
C TYR A 16 -2.53 3.75 3.98
N TYR A 17 -2.61 4.90 3.34
CA TYR A 17 -2.98 5.00 1.93
C TYR A 17 -1.95 5.84 1.21
N PHE A 18 -1.33 5.27 0.19
CA PHE A 18 -0.25 5.93 -0.56
C PHE A 18 -0.59 5.94 -2.03
N GLY A 19 0.00 6.88 -2.76
CA GLY A 19 -0.20 6.99 -4.20
C GLY A 19 0.68 6.08 -5.02
N SER A 20 1.74 5.53 -4.41
CA SER A 20 2.67 4.64 -5.09
C SER A 20 3.43 3.81 -4.07
N ILE A 21 4.07 2.74 -4.56
CA ILE A 21 4.91 1.92 -3.69
C ILE A 21 6.08 2.73 -3.14
N SER A 22 6.69 3.55 -3.99
CA SER A 22 7.80 4.39 -3.52
C SER A 22 7.37 5.33 -2.41
N ALA A 23 6.16 5.86 -2.46
CA ALA A 23 5.66 6.76 -1.43
C ALA A 23 5.56 6.10 -0.06
N ILE A 24 5.40 4.77 -0.03
CA ILE A 24 5.35 4.03 1.24
C ILE A 24 6.64 4.26 2.04
N PHE A 25 7.77 4.26 1.36
CA PHE A 25 9.07 4.32 2.01
C PHE A 25 9.67 5.72 2.03
N ASP A 26 9.33 6.53 1.04
CA ASP A 26 10.02 7.80 0.80
C ASP A 26 9.29 9.01 1.37
N ASN A 27 8.08 8.83 1.90
CA ASN A 27 7.33 9.94 2.47
C ASN A 27 8.02 10.40 3.76
N PRO A 28 8.37 11.69 3.89
CA PRO A 28 9.10 12.15 5.08
C PRO A 28 8.28 12.17 6.36
N GLU A 29 6.97 12.16 6.27
CA GLU A 29 6.12 12.22 7.46
C GLU A 29 5.43 10.90 7.78
N GLU A 30 5.00 10.19 6.75
CA GLU A 30 4.21 8.98 6.92
C GLU A 30 4.91 7.75 6.35
N GLY A 31 6.20 7.87 6.00
CA GLY A 31 6.94 6.76 5.44
C GLY A 31 7.07 5.60 6.42
N LEU A 32 6.96 4.41 5.89
CA LEU A 32 7.10 3.18 6.67
C LEU A 32 8.43 2.53 6.34
N THR A 33 8.93 1.70 7.26
CA THR A 33 10.21 1.03 7.06
C THR A 33 10.00 -0.38 6.56
N GLU A 34 11.04 -0.93 5.94
CA GLU A 34 11.01 -2.31 5.48
C GLU A 34 10.81 -3.28 6.65
N ASP A 35 11.42 -2.97 7.79
CA ASP A 35 11.28 -3.81 8.99
C ASP A 35 9.83 -3.81 9.48
N LEU A 36 9.19 -2.66 9.47
CA LEU A 36 7.83 -2.54 9.93
C LEU A 36 6.86 -3.28 9.01
N LEU A 37 7.13 -3.27 7.72
CA LEU A 37 6.28 -3.94 6.73
C LEU A 37 6.58 -5.42 6.61
N GLY A 38 7.79 -5.83 6.94
CA GLY A 38 8.21 -7.22 6.76
C GLY A 38 8.54 -7.58 5.32
N ILE A 39 8.79 -6.57 4.47
CA ILE A 39 9.14 -6.79 3.08
C ILE A 39 10.03 -5.65 2.60
N LYS A 40 10.98 -5.97 1.75
CA LYS A 40 11.87 -4.96 1.18
C LYS A 40 11.20 -4.19 0.05
N LYS A 41 11.57 -2.92 -0.10
CA LYS A 41 11.04 -2.07 -1.16
C LYS A 41 11.25 -2.70 -2.54
N SER A 42 12.47 -3.19 -2.81
CA SER A 42 12.77 -3.80 -4.10
C SER A 42 11.92 -5.04 -4.35
N THR A 43 11.72 -5.85 -3.32
CA THR A 43 10.87 -7.04 -3.44
C THR A 43 9.44 -6.66 -3.76
N LEU A 44 8.93 -5.65 -3.07
CA LEU A 44 7.57 -5.17 -3.29
C LEU A 44 7.39 -4.59 -4.69
N LEU A 45 8.38 -3.83 -5.16
CA LEU A 45 8.34 -3.26 -6.51
C LEU A 45 8.29 -4.35 -7.58
N HIS A 46 8.95 -5.48 -7.35
CA HIS A 46 9.01 -6.56 -8.32
C HIS A 46 7.91 -7.61 -8.12
N ALA A 47 7.04 -7.42 -7.15
CA ALA A 47 6.02 -8.40 -6.83
C ALA A 47 4.84 -8.40 -7.81
N GLY A 48 4.78 -7.40 -8.70
CA GLY A 48 3.71 -7.33 -9.68
C GLY A 48 2.38 -6.89 -9.09
N LEU A 49 2.43 -6.03 -8.08
CA LEU A 49 1.22 -5.52 -7.45
C LEU A 49 0.36 -4.78 -8.46
N LYS A 50 -0.89 -5.12 -8.52
CA LYS A 50 -1.84 -4.49 -9.44
C LYS A 50 -3.20 -4.42 -8.80
N ASP A 51 -4.10 -3.70 -9.44
CA ASP A 51 -5.43 -3.42 -8.91
C ASP A 51 -6.15 -4.72 -8.53
N GLY A 52 -6.65 -4.75 -7.32
CA GLY A 52 -7.35 -5.92 -6.79
C GLY A 52 -6.45 -6.99 -6.20
N LEU A 53 -5.12 -6.83 -6.30
CA LEU A 53 -4.18 -7.80 -5.78
C LEU A 53 -3.71 -7.40 -4.39
N ALA A 54 -3.58 -8.36 -3.49
CA ALA A 54 -3.04 -8.14 -2.15
C ALA A 54 -1.80 -8.96 -1.95
N ILE A 55 -0.80 -8.39 -1.29
CA ILE A 55 0.45 -9.07 -0.93
C ILE A 55 0.52 -9.14 0.58
N PRO A 56 0.30 -10.32 1.17
CA PRO A 56 0.44 -10.46 2.62
C PRO A 56 1.90 -10.63 3.00
N THR A 57 2.28 -10.00 4.11
CA THR A 57 3.58 -10.21 4.72
C THR A 57 3.35 -10.65 6.15
N PRO A 58 4.40 -11.10 6.88
CA PRO A 58 4.19 -11.48 8.28
C PRO A 58 3.69 -10.33 9.16
N ARG A 59 3.86 -9.08 8.74
CA ARG A 59 3.53 -7.93 9.57
C ARG A 59 2.49 -7.00 8.96
N ALA A 60 2.16 -7.18 7.69
CA ALA A 60 1.27 -6.25 7.00
C ALA A 60 0.57 -6.91 5.83
N ILE A 61 -0.46 -6.26 5.37
CA ILE A 61 -1.13 -6.64 4.13
C ILE A 61 -1.09 -5.42 3.22
N ILE A 62 -0.49 -5.58 2.04
CA ILE A 62 -0.33 -4.50 1.09
C ILE A 62 -1.19 -4.81 -0.12
N ARG A 63 -2.04 -3.86 -0.48
CA ARG A 63 -3.02 -4.09 -1.53
C ARG A 63 -3.09 -2.87 -2.43
N GLN A 64 -3.27 -3.11 -3.71
CA GLN A 64 -3.49 -2.02 -4.66
C GLN A 64 -4.97 -1.96 -5.01
N SER A 65 -5.49 -0.74 -4.99
CA SER A 65 -6.86 -0.48 -5.35
C SER A 65 -6.90 0.84 -6.12
N HIS A 66 -8.08 1.36 -6.34
CA HIS A 66 -8.24 2.66 -6.98
C HIS A 66 -9.31 3.44 -6.23
N LEU A 67 -9.23 4.75 -6.33
CA LEU A 67 -10.20 5.62 -5.69
C LEU A 67 -11.53 5.53 -6.44
N ILE A 68 -12.57 5.18 -5.72
CA ILE A 68 -13.92 5.17 -6.27
C ILE A 68 -14.55 6.52 -5.95
N ARG A 69 -14.82 7.29 -6.99
CA ARG A 69 -15.36 8.64 -6.82
C ARG A 69 -16.88 8.57 -6.75
N GLY A 70 -17.46 9.42 -5.91
CA GLY A 70 -18.88 9.55 -5.83
C GLY A 70 -19.39 10.10 -7.15
N GLY A 71 -20.07 9.29 -7.88
CA GLY A 71 -20.50 9.67 -9.19
C GLY A 71 -21.86 10.27 -9.17
N LYS A 72 -22.21 10.77 -10.21
CA LYS A 72 -23.49 11.13 -10.52
C LYS A 72 -24.00 10.20 -11.56
N LYS A 73 -23.87 9.80 -11.56
CA LYS A 73 -24.04 9.03 -12.33
C LYS A 73 -24.26 8.75 -12.67
N GLU A 74 -24.25 8.66 -12.70
CA GLU A 74 -24.27 8.22 -13.00
C GLU A 74 -24.70 7.97 -13.14
#